data_afe6bf6fadc8a30b0277f29d4cc0873a
#
_entry.id   afe6bf6fadc8a30b0277f29d4cc0873a
#
_cell.length_a   1.000
_cell.length_b   1.000
_cell.length_c   1.000
_cell.angle_alpha   90.00
_cell.angle_beta   90.00
_cell.angle_gamma   90.00
#
_symmetry.space_group_name_H-M   'P 1'
#
loop_
_entity.id
_entity.type
_entity.pdbx_description
1 polymer ?
#
loop_
_entity_poly.entity_id
_entity_poly.type
_entity_poly.pdbx_seq_one_letter_code
_entity_poly.pdbx_strand_id
1 'polypeptide(L)'
;SLKWQSVNVTVQVVLQLVFISALARLILPEEFGIMAIALVVVGFIEIFAQVGIGPALIQNPNVTIEHKRTAFVFSLGLGVVFFIGTYFAAPAVASFYNQPLLVDVLRWIALSFIISGASVVPRSMLIKEMRFKSLFFCSSTALVFGNLILGLTLAVNGAGIWAYVAALLTQNILLGIGYWIVAPSPVGLKLDKTSLREMVGYGGRSTLFNMINYAAGKVDTMIVGAYSSDWTLTGLYDRSSYLMGLPVTVLGKLGDSVLFSGMSMMQKDF
;
A
#
# COMPACT_ATOMS: atom_id res chain seq x y z
N SER A 1 -21.73 1.49 -4.78
CA SER A 1 -22.20 2.87 -4.94
C SER A 1 -21.17 3.83 -4.37
N LEU A 2 -21.04 5.00 -4.98
CA LEU A 2 -20.10 6.07 -4.63
C LEU A 2 -20.18 6.49 -3.14
N LYS A 3 -21.36 6.43 -2.54
CA LYS A 3 -21.54 6.70 -1.10
C LYS A 3 -20.65 5.83 -0.21
N TRP A 4 -20.55 4.54 -0.51
CA TRP A 4 -19.70 3.62 0.25
C TRP A 4 -18.21 3.90 0.08
N GLN A 5 -17.79 4.40 -1.08
CA GLN A 5 -16.39 4.78 -1.31
C GLN A 5 -16.02 6.04 -0.51
N SER A 6 -16.89 7.06 -0.52
CA SER A 6 -16.66 8.28 0.28
C SER A 6 -16.63 7.97 1.79
N VAL A 7 -17.58 7.15 2.27
CA VAL A 7 -17.59 6.69 3.68
C VAL A 7 -16.30 5.91 4.00
N ASN A 8 -15.87 5.03 3.08
CA ASN A 8 -14.62 4.26 3.26
C ASN A 8 -13.41 5.19 3.43
N VAL A 9 -13.24 6.15 2.54
CA VAL A 9 -12.11 7.09 2.59
C VAL A 9 -12.13 7.89 3.90
N THR A 10 -13.28 8.45 4.27
CA THR A 10 -13.41 9.26 5.49
C THR A 10 -13.12 8.43 6.75
N VAL A 11 -13.72 7.26 6.88
CA VAL A 11 -13.52 6.37 8.04
C VAL A 11 -12.05 5.93 8.13
N GLN A 12 -11.43 5.54 7.01
CA GLN A 12 -10.02 5.16 7.01
C GLN A 12 -9.10 6.30 7.43
N VAL A 13 -9.32 7.52 6.93
CA VAL A 13 -8.52 8.69 7.32
C VAL A 13 -8.67 8.98 8.81
N VAL A 14 -9.90 8.96 9.34
CA VAL A 14 -10.14 9.21 10.76
C VAL A 14 -9.47 8.12 11.62
N LEU A 15 -9.68 6.85 11.31
CA LEU A 15 -9.08 5.76 12.08
C LEU A 15 -7.55 5.77 12.00
N GLN A 16 -6.99 6.11 10.85
CA GLN A 16 -5.54 6.23 10.69
C GLN A 16 -4.97 7.42 11.45
N LEU A 17 -5.67 8.55 11.49
CA LEU A 17 -5.29 9.70 12.32
C LEU A 17 -5.30 9.34 13.81
N VAL A 18 -6.34 8.65 14.28
CA VAL A 18 -6.42 8.18 15.67
C VAL A 18 -5.24 7.27 15.98
N PHE A 19 -4.95 6.30 15.12
CA PHE A 19 -3.83 5.38 15.29
C PHE A 19 -2.48 6.11 15.34
N ILE A 20 -2.20 6.97 14.35
CA ILE A 20 -0.93 7.72 14.27
C ILE A 20 -0.78 8.66 15.46
N SER A 21 -1.87 9.34 15.88
CA SER A 21 -1.84 10.25 17.04
C SER A 21 -1.58 9.50 18.34
N ALA A 22 -2.16 8.31 18.50
CA ALA A 22 -1.90 7.47 19.65
C ALA A 22 -0.47 6.94 19.66
N LEU A 23 0.03 6.44 18.51
CA LEU A 23 1.41 6.00 18.36
C LEU A 23 2.42 7.11 18.65
N ALA A 24 2.16 8.34 18.21
CA ALA A 24 3.05 9.48 18.42
C ALA A 24 3.24 9.85 19.90
N ARG A 25 2.36 9.37 20.78
CA ARG A 25 2.51 9.53 22.24
C ARG A 25 3.23 8.34 22.90
N LEU A 26 3.33 7.22 22.22
CA LEU A 26 3.83 5.95 22.78
C LEU A 26 5.19 5.54 22.22
N ILE A 27 5.54 6.02 21.03
CA ILE A 27 6.76 5.66 20.31
C ILE A 27 7.64 6.92 20.17
N LEU A 28 8.95 6.75 20.22
CA LEU A 28 9.91 7.85 20.11
C LEU A 28 9.87 8.48 18.71
N PRO A 29 10.03 9.81 18.60
CA PRO A 29 10.07 10.49 17.30
C PRO A 29 11.19 9.95 16.37
N GLU A 30 12.31 9.50 16.92
CA GLU A 30 13.39 8.86 16.18
C GLU A 30 12.91 7.59 15.46
N GLU A 31 12.12 6.74 16.13
CA GLU A 31 11.58 5.51 15.55
C GLU A 31 10.59 5.80 14.41
N PHE A 32 9.87 6.91 14.47
CA PHE A 32 9.07 7.38 13.35
C PHE A 32 9.93 7.79 12.15
N GLY A 33 11.11 8.37 12.38
CA GLY A 33 12.05 8.70 11.32
C GLY A 33 12.55 7.46 10.58
N ILE A 34 12.94 6.43 11.33
CA ILE A 34 13.36 5.14 10.77
C ILE A 34 12.22 4.51 9.96
N MET A 35 11.01 4.52 10.52
CA MET A 35 9.84 3.97 9.84
C MET A 35 9.47 4.77 8.57
N ALA A 36 9.64 6.09 8.59
CA ALA A 36 9.39 6.94 7.42
C ALA A 36 10.28 6.53 6.24
N ILE A 37 11.59 6.37 6.46
CA ILE A 37 12.53 5.91 5.42
C ILE A 37 12.21 4.48 4.98
N ALA A 38 11.91 3.57 5.91
CA ALA A 38 11.51 2.21 5.56
C ALA A 38 10.28 2.19 4.66
N LEU A 39 9.25 2.98 4.98
CA LEU A 39 8.03 3.10 4.17
C LEU A 39 8.27 3.75 2.81
N VAL A 40 9.19 4.72 2.71
CA VAL A 40 9.57 5.33 1.42
C VAL A 40 10.24 4.29 0.52
N VAL A 41 11.19 3.53 1.05
CA VAL A 41 11.88 2.47 0.28
C VAL A 41 10.92 1.38 -0.17
N VAL A 42 10.10 0.86 0.76
CA VAL A 42 9.12 -0.19 0.46
C VAL A 42 8.05 0.30 -0.50
N GLY A 43 7.53 1.51 -0.30
CA GLY A 43 6.52 2.09 -1.18
C GLY A 43 7.03 2.33 -2.61
N PHE A 44 8.30 2.73 -2.77
CA PHE A 44 8.92 2.85 -4.08
C PHE A 44 8.98 1.49 -4.80
N ILE A 45 9.41 0.44 -4.09
CA ILE A 45 9.49 -0.92 -4.63
C ILE A 45 8.09 -1.48 -4.93
N GLU A 46 7.10 -1.15 -4.10
CA GLU A 46 5.72 -1.63 -4.29
C GLU A 46 5.10 -1.17 -5.62
N ILE A 47 5.48 0.02 -6.11
CA ILE A 47 5.04 0.50 -7.43
C ILE A 47 5.48 -0.45 -8.54
N PHE A 48 6.70 -0.99 -8.46
CA PHE A 48 7.18 -2.01 -9.40
C PHE A 48 6.48 -3.36 -9.19
N ALA A 49 6.24 -3.75 -7.95
CA ALA A 49 5.59 -5.02 -7.65
C ALA A 49 4.16 -5.10 -8.20
N GLN A 50 3.48 -3.96 -8.30
CA GLN A 50 2.12 -3.91 -8.85
C GLN A 50 2.06 -3.87 -10.39
N VAL A 51 3.14 -3.50 -11.11
CA VAL A 51 3.33 -3.41 -12.59
C VAL A 51 2.01 -3.29 -13.38
N GLY A 52 1.06 -2.47 -12.92
CA GLY A 52 -0.20 -2.24 -13.63
C GLY A 52 -1.13 -3.46 -13.82
N ILE A 53 -0.82 -4.62 -13.22
CA ILE A 53 -1.64 -5.84 -13.34
C ILE A 53 -3.04 -5.63 -12.76
N GLY A 54 -3.13 -4.99 -11.59
CA GLY A 54 -4.41 -4.65 -11.00
C GLY A 54 -5.28 -3.79 -11.94
N PRO A 55 -4.80 -2.62 -12.40
CA PRO A 55 -5.48 -1.80 -13.39
C PRO A 55 -5.82 -2.55 -14.69
N ALA A 56 -4.93 -3.39 -15.21
CA ALA A 56 -5.19 -4.18 -16.40
C ALA A 56 -6.36 -5.14 -16.23
N LEU A 57 -6.44 -5.84 -15.08
CA LEU A 57 -7.58 -6.71 -14.76
C LEU A 57 -8.89 -5.93 -14.60
N ILE A 58 -8.84 -4.72 -14.03
CA ILE A 58 -10.03 -3.89 -13.83
C ILE A 58 -10.57 -3.41 -15.17
N GLN A 59 -9.70 -2.96 -16.07
CA GLN A 59 -10.09 -2.34 -17.34
C GLN A 59 -10.38 -3.33 -18.46
N ASN A 60 -9.82 -4.54 -18.42
CA ASN A 60 -10.10 -5.54 -19.44
C ASN A 60 -11.58 -5.99 -19.33
N PRO A 61 -12.43 -5.78 -20.37
CA PRO A 61 -13.84 -6.17 -20.32
C PRO A 61 -14.01 -7.70 -20.26
N ASN A 62 -13.07 -8.45 -20.86
CA ASN A 62 -13.15 -9.91 -21.07
C ASN A 62 -12.12 -10.66 -20.21
N VAL A 63 -12.16 -10.53 -18.88
CA VAL A 63 -11.26 -11.26 -17.99
C VAL A 63 -11.62 -12.74 -17.95
N THR A 64 -10.74 -13.57 -18.45
CA THR A 64 -10.85 -15.04 -18.40
C THR A 64 -10.23 -15.61 -17.11
N ILE A 65 -10.42 -16.93 -16.93
CA ILE A 65 -9.77 -17.65 -15.82
C ILE A 65 -8.25 -17.65 -16.00
N GLU A 66 -7.77 -17.73 -17.25
CA GLU A 66 -6.34 -17.67 -17.59
C GLU A 66 -5.73 -16.34 -17.20
N HIS A 67 -6.41 -15.22 -17.44
CA HIS A 67 -5.97 -13.90 -16.98
C HIS A 67 -5.81 -13.83 -15.45
N LYS A 68 -6.79 -14.36 -14.69
CA LYS A 68 -6.73 -14.36 -13.23
C LYS A 68 -5.59 -15.21 -12.70
N ARG A 69 -5.39 -16.42 -13.26
CA ARG A 69 -4.30 -17.33 -12.86
C ARG A 69 -2.94 -16.74 -13.19
N THR A 70 -2.77 -16.24 -14.42
CA THR A 70 -1.53 -15.59 -14.85
C THR A 70 -1.20 -14.37 -13.99
N ALA A 71 -2.19 -13.51 -13.73
CA ALA A 71 -2.04 -12.36 -12.85
C ALA A 71 -1.61 -12.75 -11.44
N PHE A 72 -2.22 -13.80 -10.87
CA PHE A 72 -1.88 -14.29 -9.53
C PHE A 72 -0.43 -14.79 -9.46
N VAL A 73 -0.05 -15.69 -10.35
CA VAL A 73 1.30 -16.27 -10.36
C VAL A 73 2.35 -15.19 -10.59
N PHE A 74 2.11 -14.28 -11.52
CA PHE A 74 3.06 -13.23 -11.85
C PHE A 74 3.19 -12.20 -10.71
N SER A 75 2.07 -11.74 -10.14
CA SER A 75 2.11 -10.79 -9.02
C SER A 75 2.73 -11.40 -7.76
N LEU A 76 2.42 -12.66 -7.47
CA LEU A 76 3.05 -13.38 -6.35
C LEU A 76 4.55 -13.57 -6.60
N GLY A 77 4.94 -13.97 -7.82
CA GLY A 77 6.34 -14.11 -8.21
C GLY A 77 7.12 -12.80 -8.09
N LEU A 78 6.55 -11.68 -8.57
CA LEU A 78 7.13 -10.35 -8.36
C LEU A 78 7.24 -10.02 -6.87
N GLY A 79 6.22 -10.30 -6.08
CA GLY A 79 6.24 -10.08 -4.62
C GLY A 79 7.41 -10.83 -3.95
N VAL A 80 7.64 -12.08 -4.34
CA VAL A 80 8.78 -12.88 -3.85
C VAL A 80 10.12 -12.31 -4.32
N VAL A 81 10.24 -11.91 -5.59
CA VAL A 81 11.47 -11.31 -6.12
C VAL A 81 11.80 -10.02 -5.39
N PHE A 82 10.83 -9.14 -5.17
CA PHE A 82 11.05 -7.89 -4.44
C PHE A 82 11.30 -8.11 -2.95
N PHE A 83 10.65 -9.09 -2.33
CA PHE A 83 11.00 -9.51 -0.97
C PHE A 83 12.47 -9.92 -0.86
N ILE A 84 12.93 -10.83 -1.71
CA ILE A 84 14.32 -11.30 -1.74
C ILE A 84 15.28 -10.14 -2.05
N GLY A 85 14.96 -9.34 -3.07
CA GLY A 85 15.76 -8.17 -3.43
C GLY A 85 15.91 -7.18 -2.28
N THR A 86 14.82 -6.84 -1.59
CA THR A 86 14.85 -5.94 -0.43
C THR A 86 15.57 -6.55 0.75
N TYR A 87 15.40 -7.85 1.01
CA TYR A 87 16.08 -8.55 2.10
C TYR A 87 17.61 -8.46 1.98
N PHE A 88 18.14 -8.64 0.77
CA PHE A 88 19.58 -8.52 0.50
C PHE A 88 20.05 -7.08 0.33
N ALA A 89 19.21 -6.16 -0.14
CA ALA A 89 19.54 -4.75 -0.25
C ALA A 89 19.46 -4.00 1.08
N ALA A 90 18.74 -4.51 2.08
CA ALA A 90 18.52 -3.83 3.36
C ALA A 90 19.81 -3.38 4.06
N PRO A 91 20.92 -4.17 4.12
CA PRO A 91 22.17 -3.69 4.72
C PRO A 91 22.79 -2.50 3.96
N ALA A 92 22.69 -2.48 2.64
CA ALA A 92 23.22 -1.37 1.83
C ALA A 92 22.40 -0.09 2.06
N VAL A 93 21.09 -0.20 2.13
CA VAL A 93 20.21 0.94 2.47
C VAL A 93 20.49 1.44 3.88
N ALA A 94 20.61 0.55 4.85
CA ALA A 94 20.89 0.90 6.24
C ALA A 94 22.27 1.57 6.40
N SER A 95 23.29 1.12 5.66
CA SER A 95 24.60 1.75 5.66
C SER A 95 24.58 3.15 5.03
N PHE A 96 23.79 3.35 3.97
CA PHE A 96 23.61 4.66 3.34
C PHE A 96 23.00 5.68 4.30
N TYR A 97 22.03 5.25 5.10
CA TYR A 97 21.37 6.08 6.09
C TYR A 97 22.03 6.05 7.48
N ASN A 98 23.15 5.34 7.65
CA ASN A 98 23.85 5.15 8.93
C ASN A 98 22.93 4.68 10.09
N GLN A 99 21.95 3.80 9.78
CA GLN A 99 20.95 3.34 10.75
C GLN A 99 20.82 1.80 10.74
N PRO A 100 21.51 1.09 11.66
CA PRO A 100 21.50 -0.37 11.68
C PRO A 100 20.12 -1.00 11.86
N LEU A 101 19.24 -0.38 12.67
CA LEU A 101 17.88 -0.88 12.92
C LEU A 101 17.03 -0.95 11.64
N LEU A 102 17.36 -0.14 10.65
CA LEU A 102 16.67 -0.11 9.36
C LEU A 102 16.78 -1.45 8.60
N VAL A 103 17.83 -2.26 8.86
CA VAL A 103 18.01 -3.58 8.23
C VAL A 103 16.84 -4.49 8.60
N ASP A 104 16.58 -4.63 9.90
CA ASP A 104 15.55 -5.55 10.38
C ASP A 104 14.16 -5.02 10.04
N VAL A 105 13.94 -3.72 10.18
CA VAL A 105 12.67 -3.08 9.81
C VAL A 105 12.34 -3.31 8.34
N LEU A 106 13.29 -3.11 7.42
CA LEU A 106 13.11 -3.35 5.99
C LEU A 106 12.83 -4.81 5.68
N ARG A 107 13.56 -5.75 6.30
CA ARG A 107 13.37 -7.18 6.10
C ARG A 107 11.97 -7.64 6.51
N TRP A 108 11.47 -7.17 7.64
CA TRP A 108 10.12 -7.51 8.09
C TRP A 108 9.05 -6.87 7.21
N ILE A 109 9.15 -5.57 6.93
CA ILE A 109 8.14 -4.88 6.10
C ILE A 109 8.13 -5.43 4.67
N ALA A 110 9.26 -5.89 4.13
CA ALA A 110 9.33 -6.49 2.80
C ALA A 110 8.40 -7.72 2.62
N LEU A 111 7.99 -8.40 3.70
CA LEU A 111 6.96 -9.44 3.65
C LEU A 111 5.63 -8.93 3.07
N SER A 112 5.37 -7.62 3.18
CA SER A 112 4.19 -7.00 2.58
C SER A 112 4.12 -7.20 1.06
N PHE A 113 5.25 -7.33 0.34
CA PHE A 113 5.26 -7.56 -1.10
C PHE A 113 4.63 -8.90 -1.47
N ILE A 114 4.92 -9.95 -0.69
CA ILE A 114 4.34 -11.29 -0.92
C ILE A 114 2.83 -11.23 -0.65
N ILE A 115 2.43 -10.58 0.45
CA ILE A 115 1.03 -10.45 0.86
C ILE A 115 0.24 -9.63 -0.18
N SER A 116 0.81 -8.50 -0.61
CA SER A 116 0.23 -7.64 -1.65
C SER A 116 0.11 -8.39 -2.97
N GLY A 117 1.17 -9.07 -3.41
CA GLY A 117 1.18 -9.87 -4.64
C GLY A 117 0.09 -10.95 -4.64
N ALA A 118 -0.08 -11.67 -3.52
CA ALA A 118 -1.14 -12.66 -3.35
C ALA A 118 -2.55 -12.04 -3.39
N SER A 119 -2.68 -10.77 -3.07
CA SER A 119 -3.97 -10.07 -2.90
C SER A 119 -4.41 -9.26 -4.12
N VAL A 120 -3.55 -9.09 -5.14
CA VAL A 120 -3.84 -8.26 -6.34
C VAL A 120 -5.10 -8.71 -7.04
N VAL A 121 -5.25 -10.01 -7.31
CA VAL A 121 -6.38 -10.53 -8.09
C VAL A 121 -7.71 -10.36 -7.37
N PRO A 122 -7.92 -10.88 -6.14
CA PRO A 122 -9.20 -10.72 -5.45
C PRO A 122 -9.56 -9.25 -5.22
N ARG A 123 -8.58 -8.38 -4.90
CA ARG A 123 -8.80 -6.95 -4.77
C ARG A 123 -9.27 -6.32 -6.08
N SER A 124 -8.62 -6.66 -7.20
CA SER A 124 -8.98 -6.13 -8.52
C SER A 124 -10.38 -6.55 -8.96
N MET A 125 -10.78 -7.79 -8.65
CA MET A 125 -12.14 -8.26 -8.93
C MET A 125 -13.19 -7.52 -8.11
N LEU A 126 -12.94 -7.25 -6.83
CA LEU A 126 -13.85 -6.46 -6.00
C LEU A 126 -14.05 -5.03 -6.54
N ILE A 127 -12.97 -4.41 -7.04
CA ILE A 127 -13.04 -3.08 -7.66
C ILE A 127 -13.81 -3.13 -8.98
N LYS A 128 -13.49 -4.11 -9.84
CA LYS A 128 -14.15 -4.32 -11.13
C LYS A 128 -15.64 -4.54 -11.00
N GLU A 129 -16.05 -5.35 -10.01
CA GLU A 129 -17.45 -5.65 -9.70
C GLU A 129 -18.14 -4.53 -8.89
N MET A 130 -17.45 -3.40 -8.66
CA MET A 130 -17.94 -2.26 -7.87
C MET A 130 -18.43 -2.65 -6.47
N ARG A 131 -17.84 -3.70 -5.86
CA ARG A 131 -18.19 -4.19 -4.52
C ARG A 131 -17.54 -3.36 -3.42
N PHE A 132 -17.72 -2.03 -3.48
CA PHE A 132 -17.10 -1.08 -2.54
C PHE A 132 -17.51 -1.29 -1.08
N LYS A 133 -18.71 -1.83 -0.84
CA LYS A 133 -19.13 -2.20 0.52
C LYS A 133 -18.22 -3.28 1.11
N SER A 134 -17.88 -4.30 0.33
CA SER A 134 -16.96 -5.37 0.75
C SER A 134 -15.55 -4.83 1.00
N LEU A 135 -15.06 -3.96 0.10
CA LEU A 135 -13.77 -3.29 0.28
C LEU A 135 -13.74 -2.47 1.58
N PHE A 136 -14.82 -1.74 1.87
CA PHE A 136 -14.94 -0.99 3.13
C PHE A 136 -14.84 -1.88 4.36
N PHE A 137 -15.59 -2.97 4.43
CA PHE A 137 -15.54 -3.86 5.58
C PHE A 137 -14.17 -4.53 5.73
N CYS A 138 -13.58 -5.04 4.64
CA CYS A 138 -12.24 -5.63 4.69
C CYS A 138 -11.20 -4.62 5.19
N SER A 139 -11.21 -3.39 4.65
CA SER A 139 -10.22 -2.38 5.02
C SER A 139 -10.43 -1.83 6.43
N SER A 140 -11.68 -1.62 6.87
CA SER A 140 -11.98 -1.13 8.21
C SER A 140 -11.66 -2.18 9.28
N THR A 141 -12.03 -3.45 9.06
CA THR A 141 -11.68 -4.53 9.99
C THR A 141 -10.16 -4.72 10.08
N ALA A 142 -9.46 -4.75 8.95
CA ALA A 142 -8.01 -4.88 8.93
C ALA A 142 -7.31 -3.74 9.67
N LEU A 143 -7.78 -2.50 9.50
CA LEU A 143 -7.22 -1.33 10.18
C LEU A 143 -7.51 -1.35 11.68
N VAL A 144 -8.74 -1.71 12.08
CA VAL A 144 -9.10 -1.78 13.51
C VAL A 144 -8.30 -2.87 14.21
N PHE A 145 -8.29 -4.10 13.69
CA PHE A 145 -7.59 -5.20 14.34
C PHE A 145 -6.07 -5.11 14.21
N GLY A 146 -5.54 -4.71 13.05
CA GLY A 146 -4.10 -4.59 12.84
C GLY A 146 -3.52 -3.37 13.56
N ASN A 147 -4.08 -2.19 13.34
CA ASN A 147 -3.49 -0.95 13.84
C ASN A 147 -4.02 -0.60 15.24
N LEU A 148 -5.35 -0.47 15.44
CA LEU A 148 -5.88 0.02 16.70
C LEU A 148 -5.78 -1.02 17.82
N ILE A 149 -6.06 -2.30 17.55
CA ILE A 149 -5.99 -3.33 18.60
C ILE A 149 -4.55 -3.80 18.75
N LEU A 150 -3.98 -4.47 17.76
CA LEU A 150 -2.63 -5.06 17.91
C LEU A 150 -1.54 -4.00 18.02
N GLY A 151 -1.54 -3.02 17.11
CA GLY A 151 -0.51 -1.97 17.08
C GLY A 151 -0.46 -1.17 18.38
N LEU A 152 -1.61 -0.70 18.89
CA LEU A 152 -1.63 0.06 20.13
C LEU A 152 -1.33 -0.80 21.36
N THR A 153 -1.80 -2.04 21.41
CA THR A 153 -1.45 -2.92 22.54
C THR A 153 0.05 -3.18 22.61
N LEU A 154 0.71 -3.42 21.48
CA LEU A 154 2.16 -3.59 21.44
C LEU A 154 2.90 -2.30 21.80
N ALA A 155 2.41 -1.14 21.33
CA ALA A 155 3.01 0.15 21.66
C ALA A 155 2.93 0.47 23.16
N VAL A 156 1.77 0.23 23.79
CA VAL A 156 1.59 0.41 25.24
C VAL A 156 2.51 -0.53 26.03
N ASN A 157 2.77 -1.74 25.52
CA ASN A 157 3.71 -2.68 26.14
C ASN A 157 5.19 -2.37 25.83
N GLY A 158 5.50 -1.22 25.23
CA GLY A 158 6.87 -0.77 25.02
C GLY A 158 7.58 -1.41 23.83
N ALA A 159 6.86 -1.98 22.87
CA ALA A 159 7.47 -2.60 21.70
C ALA A 159 8.11 -1.59 20.70
N GLY A 160 7.95 -0.27 20.92
CA GLY A 160 8.54 0.78 20.09
C GLY A 160 8.17 0.63 18.61
N ILE A 161 9.15 0.78 17.72
CA ILE A 161 8.97 0.66 16.26
C ILE A 161 8.33 -0.66 15.82
N TRP A 162 8.55 -1.74 16.57
CA TRP A 162 8.00 -3.07 16.25
C TRP A 162 6.49 -3.11 16.36
N ALA A 163 5.89 -2.28 17.20
CA ALA A 163 4.43 -2.10 17.25
C ALA A 163 3.89 -1.60 15.92
N TYR A 164 4.59 -0.65 15.28
CA TYR A 164 4.21 -0.13 13.97
C TYR A 164 4.41 -1.15 12.85
N VAL A 165 5.55 -1.86 12.84
CA VAL A 165 5.83 -2.93 11.87
C VAL A 165 4.78 -4.04 11.96
N ALA A 166 4.50 -4.51 13.18
CA ALA A 166 3.49 -5.55 13.43
C ALA A 166 2.08 -5.10 13.02
N ALA A 167 1.71 -3.87 13.34
CA ALA A 167 0.43 -3.27 12.93
C ALA A 167 0.26 -3.30 11.40
N LEU A 168 1.27 -2.82 10.68
CA LEU A 168 1.27 -2.76 9.21
C LEU A 168 1.17 -4.16 8.59
N LEU A 169 1.97 -5.11 9.05
CA LEU A 169 1.96 -6.47 8.51
C LEU A 169 0.63 -7.17 8.81
N THR A 170 0.12 -7.04 10.03
CA THR A 170 -1.16 -7.63 10.41
C THR A 170 -2.31 -7.02 9.62
N GLN A 171 -2.30 -5.70 9.42
CA GLN A 171 -3.29 -5.04 8.55
C GLN A 171 -3.25 -5.62 7.13
N ASN A 172 -2.06 -5.77 6.53
CA ASN A 172 -1.92 -6.34 5.18
C ASN A 172 -2.38 -7.78 5.10
N ILE A 173 -2.06 -8.61 6.11
CA ILE A 173 -2.52 -10.00 6.20
C ILE A 173 -4.04 -10.07 6.28
N LEU A 174 -4.65 -9.31 7.17
CA LEU A 174 -6.10 -9.28 7.35
C LEU A 174 -6.82 -8.76 6.10
N LEU A 175 -6.26 -7.76 5.41
CA LEU A 175 -6.74 -7.30 4.12
C LEU A 175 -6.70 -8.42 3.08
N GLY A 176 -5.57 -9.10 2.94
CA GLY A 176 -5.40 -10.21 2.02
C GLY A 176 -6.41 -11.33 2.28
N ILE A 177 -6.52 -11.78 3.53
CA ILE A 177 -7.48 -12.79 3.95
C ILE A 177 -8.92 -12.32 3.65
N GLY A 178 -9.27 -11.09 4.00
CA GLY A 178 -10.59 -10.52 3.76
C GLY A 178 -10.95 -10.51 2.26
N TYR A 179 -10.02 -10.11 1.40
CA TYR A 179 -10.25 -10.11 -0.05
C TYR A 179 -10.45 -11.53 -0.61
N TRP A 180 -9.67 -12.51 -0.13
CA TRP A 180 -9.82 -13.90 -0.54
C TRP A 180 -11.12 -14.54 -0.08
N ILE A 181 -11.61 -14.23 1.12
CA ILE A 181 -12.89 -14.71 1.62
C ILE A 181 -14.05 -14.15 0.79
N VAL A 182 -13.98 -12.86 0.47
CA VAL A 182 -15.09 -12.16 -0.20
C VAL A 182 -15.10 -12.36 -1.72
N ALA A 183 -13.94 -12.49 -2.35
CA ALA A 183 -13.77 -12.67 -3.79
C ALA A 183 -12.79 -13.83 -4.08
N PRO A 184 -13.16 -15.08 -3.76
CA PRO A 184 -12.31 -16.21 -4.07
C PRO A 184 -12.06 -16.27 -5.57
N SER A 185 -10.79 -16.35 -5.92
CA SER A 185 -10.36 -16.34 -7.32
C SER A 185 -9.71 -17.68 -7.68
N PRO A 186 -9.85 -18.16 -8.92
CA PRO A 186 -9.23 -19.42 -9.32
C PRO A 186 -7.72 -19.34 -9.23
N VAL A 187 -7.13 -20.14 -8.36
CA VAL A 187 -5.67 -20.28 -8.20
C VAL A 187 -5.16 -21.31 -9.18
N GLY A 188 -4.00 -21.08 -9.78
CA GLY A 188 -3.36 -22.06 -10.66
C GLY A 188 -1.97 -21.59 -11.04
N LEU A 189 -1.04 -22.52 -11.18
CA LEU A 189 0.37 -22.25 -11.51
C LEU A 189 0.63 -22.09 -13.03
N LYS A 190 -0.41 -21.91 -13.84
CA LYS A 190 -0.25 -21.72 -15.29
C LYS A 190 -0.03 -20.24 -15.61
N LEU A 191 1.10 -19.96 -16.24
CA LEU A 191 1.44 -18.69 -16.85
C LEU A 191 1.08 -18.74 -18.34
N ASP A 192 0.07 -17.95 -18.75
CA ASP A 192 -0.22 -17.73 -20.16
C ASP A 192 0.51 -16.49 -20.66
N LYS A 193 1.42 -16.71 -21.64
CA LYS A 193 2.27 -15.62 -22.18
C LYS A 193 1.45 -14.52 -22.87
N THR A 194 0.33 -14.88 -23.48
CA THR A 194 -0.53 -13.92 -24.18
C THR A 194 -1.19 -12.98 -23.19
N SER A 195 -1.87 -13.54 -22.19
CA SER A 195 -2.49 -12.79 -21.09
C SER A 195 -1.48 -11.92 -20.34
N LEU A 196 -0.25 -12.44 -20.12
CA LEU A 196 0.81 -11.68 -19.47
C LEU A 196 1.23 -10.46 -20.29
N ARG A 197 1.47 -10.66 -21.60
CA ARG A 197 1.90 -9.58 -22.50
C ARG A 197 0.86 -8.45 -22.59
N GLU A 198 -0.41 -8.81 -22.63
CA GLU A 198 -1.52 -7.84 -22.63
C GLU A 198 -1.55 -7.01 -21.34
N MET A 199 -1.44 -7.67 -20.18
CA MET A 199 -1.47 -7.01 -18.87
C MET A 199 -0.24 -6.11 -18.64
N VAL A 200 0.97 -6.60 -18.93
CA VAL A 200 2.21 -5.85 -18.73
C VAL A 200 2.32 -4.68 -19.73
N GLY A 201 1.89 -4.88 -20.98
CA GLY A 201 1.89 -3.82 -22.00
C GLY A 201 1.01 -2.63 -21.60
N TYR A 202 -0.13 -2.90 -20.97
CA TYR A 202 -1.02 -1.85 -20.45
C TYR A 202 -0.44 -1.17 -19.20
N GLY A 203 0.10 -1.98 -18.28
CA GLY A 203 0.55 -1.51 -16.96
C GLY A 203 1.85 -0.71 -16.98
N GLY A 204 2.75 -0.97 -17.91
CA GLY A 204 4.11 -0.40 -17.88
C GLY A 204 4.15 1.13 -17.93
N ARG A 205 3.31 1.75 -18.76
CA ARG A 205 3.24 3.23 -18.86
C ARG A 205 2.71 3.85 -17.57
N SER A 206 1.69 3.25 -16.97
CA SER A 206 1.12 3.71 -15.70
C SER A 206 2.12 3.56 -14.55
N THR A 207 2.89 2.49 -14.55
CA THR A 207 3.92 2.23 -13.54
C THR A 207 5.02 3.31 -13.56
N LEU A 208 5.53 3.67 -14.74
CA LEU A 208 6.55 4.71 -14.87
C LEU A 208 6.05 6.07 -14.37
N PHE A 209 4.82 6.44 -14.72
CA PHE A 209 4.20 7.68 -14.24
C PHE A 209 4.04 7.68 -12.72
N ASN A 210 3.54 6.59 -12.14
CA ASN A 210 3.40 6.46 -10.69
C ASN A 210 4.74 6.51 -9.96
N MET A 211 5.79 5.93 -10.55
CA MET A 211 7.15 5.97 -10.01
C MET A 211 7.69 7.40 -9.93
N ILE A 212 7.56 8.18 -11.01
CA ILE A 212 8.01 9.56 -11.04
C ILE A 212 7.23 10.39 -10.01
N ASN A 213 5.92 10.24 -9.96
CA ASN A 213 5.07 10.95 -8.98
C ASN A 213 5.42 10.58 -7.54
N TYR A 214 5.66 9.30 -7.27
CA TYR A 214 6.04 8.85 -5.93
C TYR A 214 7.42 9.40 -5.53
N ALA A 215 8.40 9.30 -6.42
CA ALA A 215 9.73 9.85 -6.17
C ALA A 215 9.66 11.36 -5.93
N ALA A 216 8.93 12.11 -6.76
CA ALA A 216 8.74 13.54 -6.59
C ALA A 216 8.04 13.90 -5.26
N GLY A 217 7.08 13.08 -4.83
CA GLY A 217 6.36 13.30 -3.56
C GLY A 217 7.07 12.80 -2.31
N LYS A 218 8.23 12.13 -2.43
CA LYS A 218 8.98 11.56 -1.29
C LYS A 218 10.46 11.91 -1.29
N VAL A 219 10.95 12.61 -2.31
CA VAL A 219 12.35 13.02 -2.42
C VAL A 219 12.82 13.89 -1.25
N ASP A 220 11.93 14.73 -0.75
CA ASP A 220 12.15 15.59 0.42
C ASP A 220 12.42 14.75 1.68
N THR A 221 11.59 13.76 1.96
CA THR A 221 11.77 12.83 3.09
C THR A 221 13.07 12.03 2.95
N MET A 222 13.40 11.59 1.73
CA MET A 222 14.66 10.89 1.46
C MET A 222 15.89 11.77 1.73
N ILE A 223 15.84 13.03 1.29
CA ILE A 223 16.92 14.00 1.50
C ILE A 223 17.09 14.31 3.00
N VAL A 224 15.98 14.59 3.69
CA VAL A 224 16.02 14.85 5.14
C VAL A 224 16.63 13.65 5.88
N GLY A 225 16.21 12.42 5.56
CA GLY A 225 16.76 11.22 6.17
C GLY A 225 18.25 10.97 5.85
N ALA A 226 18.71 11.37 4.65
CA ALA A 226 20.10 11.16 4.23
C ALA A 226 21.07 12.20 4.82
N TYR A 227 20.64 13.44 4.96
CA TYR A 227 21.49 14.54 5.41
C TYR A 227 21.29 14.95 6.87
N SER A 228 20.20 14.53 7.50
CA SER A 228 19.98 14.78 8.92
C SER A 228 20.76 13.78 9.77
N SER A 229 21.58 14.29 10.69
CA SER A 229 22.22 13.46 11.72
C SER A 229 21.27 13.07 12.83
N ASP A 230 20.06 13.65 12.86
CA ASP A 230 19.05 13.44 13.88
C ASP A 230 17.79 12.79 13.29
N TRP A 231 17.56 11.55 13.63
CA TRP A 231 16.38 10.78 13.21
C TRP A 231 15.07 11.35 13.75
N THR A 232 15.11 12.08 14.86
CA THR A 232 13.98 12.81 15.42
C THR A 232 13.48 13.85 14.42
N LEU A 233 14.37 14.61 13.77
CA LEU A 233 14.00 15.58 12.75
C LEU A 233 13.34 14.91 11.54
N THR A 234 13.85 13.77 11.10
CA THR A 234 13.26 13.00 10.00
C THR A 234 11.84 12.54 10.35
N GLY A 235 11.64 12.06 11.59
CA GLY A 235 10.32 11.65 12.07
C GLY A 235 9.32 12.80 12.16
N LEU A 236 9.73 13.93 12.70
CA LEU A 236 8.90 15.13 12.80
C LEU A 236 8.58 15.71 11.41
N TYR A 237 9.55 15.70 10.49
CA TYR A 237 9.35 16.14 9.12
C TYR A 237 8.30 15.27 8.40
N ASP A 238 8.44 13.94 8.43
CA ASP A 238 7.48 13.03 7.79
C ASP A 238 6.06 13.20 8.37
N ARG A 239 5.94 13.35 9.69
CA ARG A 239 4.64 13.58 10.32
C ARG A 239 4.02 14.91 9.93
N SER A 240 4.81 15.98 9.89
CA SER A 240 4.37 17.31 9.44
C SER A 240 3.92 17.27 7.98
N SER A 241 4.70 16.66 7.10
CA SER A 241 4.38 16.47 5.68
C SER A 241 3.13 15.63 5.49
N TYR A 242 2.96 14.56 6.27
CA TYR A 242 1.75 13.75 6.26
C TYR A 242 0.51 14.58 6.63
N LEU A 243 0.57 15.36 7.72
CA LEU A 243 -0.55 16.19 8.16
C LEU A 243 -0.89 17.29 7.14
N MET A 244 0.14 17.94 6.56
CA MET A 244 -0.04 18.91 5.47
C MET A 244 -0.67 18.31 4.22
N GLY A 245 -0.35 17.05 3.90
CA GLY A 245 -0.89 16.34 2.75
C GLY A 245 -2.32 15.85 2.92
N LEU A 246 -2.84 15.76 4.16
CA LEU A 246 -4.18 15.23 4.43
C LEU A 246 -5.32 15.99 3.74
N PRO A 247 -5.39 17.33 3.80
CA PRO A 247 -6.45 18.07 3.12
C PRO A 247 -6.45 17.81 1.61
N VAL A 248 -5.26 17.81 1.00
CA VAL A 248 -5.08 17.54 -0.44
C VAL A 248 -5.52 16.12 -0.78
N THR A 249 -5.14 15.15 0.04
CA THR A 249 -5.50 13.74 -0.16
C THR A 249 -7.01 13.50 -0.02
N VAL A 250 -7.63 14.11 0.98
CA VAL A 250 -9.09 13.99 1.20
C VAL A 250 -9.86 14.68 0.08
N LEU A 251 -9.50 15.93 -0.24
CA LEU A 251 -10.16 16.69 -1.31
C LEU A 251 -9.94 16.05 -2.68
N GLY A 252 -8.73 15.55 -2.97
CA GLY A 252 -8.44 14.81 -4.20
C GLY A 252 -9.30 13.56 -4.36
N LYS A 253 -9.34 12.70 -3.34
CA LYS A 253 -10.18 11.50 -3.37
C LYS A 253 -11.68 11.77 -3.45
N LEU A 254 -12.16 12.85 -2.84
CA LEU A 254 -13.54 13.30 -2.96
C LEU A 254 -13.80 13.90 -4.35
N GLY A 255 -12.88 14.72 -4.86
CA GLY A 255 -12.94 15.30 -6.20
C GLY A 255 -13.00 14.24 -7.29
N ASP A 256 -12.11 13.25 -7.25
CA ASP A 256 -12.10 12.11 -8.18
C ASP A 256 -13.45 11.37 -8.18
N SER A 257 -14.04 11.18 -7.01
CA SER A 257 -15.34 10.50 -6.88
C SER A 257 -16.51 11.30 -7.49
N VAL A 258 -16.48 12.63 -7.35
CA VAL A 258 -17.51 13.54 -7.86
C VAL A 258 -17.33 13.76 -9.37
N LEU A 259 -16.11 14.01 -9.83
CA LEU A 259 -15.79 14.21 -11.25
C LEU A 259 -16.11 12.95 -12.06
N PHE A 260 -15.74 11.76 -11.57
CA PHE A 260 -16.05 10.50 -12.24
C PHE A 260 -17.57 10.27 -12.38
N SER A 261 -18.35 10.63 -11.34
CA SER A 261 -19.80 10.50 -11.41
C SER A 261 -20.44 11.53 -12.35
N GLY A 262 -19.95 12.78 -12.34
CA GLY A 262 -20.40 13.83 -13.23
C GLY A 262 -20.11 13.54 -14.71
N MET A 263 -18.89 13.11 -15.02
CA MET A 263 -18.49 12.73 -16.38
C MET A 263 -19.25 11.50 -16.89
N SER A 264 -19.52 10.52 -16.02
CA SER A 264 -20.32 9.34 -16.38
C SER A 264 -21.79 9.67 -16.69
N MET A 265 -22.34 10.72 -16.09
CA MET A 265 -23.69 11.19 -16.40
C MET A 265 -23.73 11.96 -17.74
N MET A 266 -22.70 12.75 -18.03
CA MET A 266 -22.61 13.50 -19.29
C MET A 266 -22.35 12.61 -20.52
N GLN A 267 -21.71 11.45 -20.36
CA GLN A 267 -21.51 10.49 -21.47
C GLN A 267 -22.79 9.78 -21.92
N LYS A 268 -23.88 9.86 -21.18
CA LYS A 268 -25.18 9.29 -21.58
C LYS A 268 -26.03 10.26 -22.42
N ASP A 269 -25.60 11.52 -22.51
CA ASP A 269 -26.32 12.59 -23.27
C ASP A 269 -25.66 12.88 -24.63
N PHE A 270 -24.67 12.09 -25.04
CA PHE A 270 -24.06 12.03 -26.35
C PHE A 270 -24.18 10.64 -26.98
#